data_19333ba66270f1b676be98bee8d4c682
#
_entry.id   19333ba66270f1b676be98bee8d4c682
#
_cell.length_a   1.000
_cell.length_b   1.000
_cell.length_c   1.000
_cell.angle_alpha   90.00
_cell.angle_beta   90.00
_cell.angle_gamma   90.00
#
_symmetry.space_group_name_H-M   'P 1'
#
loop_
_entity.id
_entity.type
_entity.pdbx_description
1 polymer ?
#
loop_
_entity_poly.entity_id
_entity_poly.type
_entity_poly.pdbx_seq_one_letter_code
_entity_poly.pdbx_strand_id
1 'polypeptide(L)'
;MNVAREPYGVLHADPSPIKDVYGGDAGFVFVECMRIRPADVESKTVIIFSHPIGGGSFLPLVNTLAADGVHVIYCNPRYRGNDTALIMEKCVLDLGACIKDAKKRFGYEKVLLGGWSGGGSLSMFYQDQAEQPSIRETPAGDPADLVAAKLEPADGVLLLAAHLSRSVTLTEWIDPSIRDEAKPFDRDPELNLYDKTNPNQPAYDAAFLDTYRAAQIARNRRITAWVKETLAELKADPEAAPERAFCVHGTMADPRFLDASLDPSDREVGVCYLGDPKVVNDGPVGLARFATLRSWLSQWSYDDSRADGEGNASRVTCPVIVVNNTADLACTPSHAQRLFDAVSHDDKEIHQI
;
A
#
# COMPACT_ATOMS: atom_id res chain seq x y z
N MET A 1 26.51 -3.97 16.35
CA MET A 1 26.48 -2.94 17.43
C MET A 1 25.32 -3.20 18.38
N ASN A 2 25.37 -2.63 19.60
CA ASN A 2 24.20 -2.66 20.50
C ASN A 2 23.11 -1.73 19.94
N VAL A 3 21.86 -2.22 19.79
CA VAL A 3 20.77 -1.48 19.19
C VAL A 3 19.79 -1.01 20.27
N ALA A 4 19.58 0.30 20.35
CA ALA A 4 18.58 0.91 21.20
C ALA A 4 17.23 0.97 20.45
N ARG A 5 16.12 0.72 21.16
CA ARG A 5 14.76 0.80 20.66
C ARG A 5 13.94 1.72 21.57
N GLU A 6 13.50 2.84 21.01
CA GLU A 6 12.87 3.93 21.75
C GLU A 6 11.45 4.14 21.19
N PRO A 7 10.40 3.55 21.84
CA PRO A 7 9.02 3.82 21.44
C PRO A 7 8.62 5.25 21.81
N TYR A 8 7.89 5.90 20.90
CA TYR A 8 7.34 7.23 21.15
C TYR A 8 6.09 7.47 20.31
N GLY A 9 5.37 8.55 20.63
CA GLY A 9 4.18 8.95 19.89
C GLY A 9 4.30 10.34 19.30
N VAL A 10 3.64 10.52 18.18
CA VAL A 10 3.43 11.82 17.53
C VAL A 10 1.94 12.12 17.54
N LEU A 11 1.57 13.26 18.09
CA LEU A 11 0.19 13.76 18.10
C LEU A 11 0.06 14.88 17.08
N HIS A 12 -0.92 14.77 16.18
CA HIS A 12 -1.21 15.84 15.23
C HIS A 12 -2.71 16.02 15.01
N ALA A 13 -3.10 17.17 14.48
CA ALA A 13 -4.50 17.50 14.24
C ALA A 13 -5.09 16.67 13.08
N ASP A 14 -6.33 16.21 13.26
CA ASP A 14 -7.15 15.60 12.22
C ASP A 14 -8.50 16.32 12.17
N PRO A 15 -8.75 17.16 11.17
CA PRO A 15 -9.99 17.90 11.03
C PRO A 15 -11.17 17.04 10.55
N SER A 16 -10.98 15.74 10.36
CA SER A 16 -12.04 14.83 9.91
C SER A 16 -13.22 14.83 10.87
N PRO A 17 -14.46 15.02 10.39
CA PRO A 17 -15.65 14.98 11.21
C PRO A 17 -15.99 13.56 11.70
N ILE A 18 -15.45 12.54 11.03
CA ILE A 18 -15.68 11.12 11.33
C ILE A 18 -14.40 10.51 11.89
N LYS A 19 -14.51 9.90 13.07
CA LYS A 19 -13.43 9.12 13.67
C LYS A 19 -13.39 7.75 13.00
N ASP A 20 -12.32 7.46 12.29
CA ASP A 20 -12.11 6.22 11.54
C ASP A 20 -11.14 5.24 12.24
N VAL A 21 -10.53 5.65 13.33
CA VAL A 21 -9.61 4.83 14.12
C VAL A 21 -9.79 5.04 15.62
N TYR A 22 -9.41 4.05 16.41
CA TYR A 22 -9.22 4.19 17.85
C TYR A 22 -7.86 4.86 18.13
N GLY A 23 -7.82 5.82 19.03
CA GLY A 23 -6.61 6.54 19.42
C GLY A 23 -6.70 8.04 19.14
N GLY A 24 -6.07 8.84 20.01
CA GLY A 24 -6.20 10.28 20.05
C GLY A 24 -7.60 10.74 20.50
N ASP A 25 -7.76 12.03 20.72
CA ASP A 25 -9.03 12.67 21.05
C ASP A 25 -9.76 13.17 19.79
N ALA A 26 -10.96 13.73 19.96
CA ALA A 26 -11.65 14.37 18.86
C ALA A 26 -10.80 15.51 18.28
N GLY A 27 -10.59 15.50 16.95
CA GLY A 27 -9.73 16.47 16.26
C GLY A 27 -8.24 16.18 16.30
N PHE A 28 -7.81 15.07 16.92
CA PHE A 28 -6.39 14.66 16.95
C PHE A 28 -6.22 13.17 16.67
N VAL A 29 -5.04 12.85 16.13
CA VAL A 29 -4.58 11.47 15.89
C VAL A 29 -3.26 11.25 16.59
N PHE A 30 -3.10 10.06 17.18
CA PHE A 30 -1.87 9.58 17.79
C PHE A 30 -1.22 8.56 16.85
N VAL A 31 0.00 8.86 16.39
CA VAL A 31 0.82 8.01 15.53
C VAL A 31 1.91 7.35 16.38
N GLU A 32 1.93 6.02 16.41
CA GLU A 32 2.95 5.27 17.13
C GLU A 32 4.22 5.16 16.29
N CYS A 33 5.34 5.54 16.88
CA CYS A 33 6.65 5.46 16.24
C CYS A 33 7.64 4.65 17.09
N MET A 34 8.63 4.06 16.40
CA MET A 34 9.75 3.38 17.03
C MET A 34 11.05 3.92 16.45
N ARG A 35 11.88 4.58 17.25
CA ARG A 35 13.25 4.93 16.88
C ARG A 35 14.15 3.75 17.20
N ILE A 36 14.91 3.29 16.20
CA ILE A 36 15.81 2.14 16.27
C ILE A 36 17.17 2.61 15.80
N ARG A 37 18.19 2.53 16.65
CA ARG A 37 19.51 3.08 16.35
C ARG A 37 20.63 2.34 17.05
N PRO A 38 21.89 2.45 16.59
CA PRO A 38 23.03 2.07 17.39
C PRO A 38 23.05 2.89 18.70
N ALA A 39 23.35 2.24 19.82
CA ALA A 39 23.30 2.90 21.13
C ALA A 39 24.31 4.06 21.23
N ASP A 40 25.49 3.86 20.62
CA ASP A 40 26.69 4.72 20.81
C ASP A 40 27.09 5.48 19.54
N VAL A 41 26.20 5.56 18.53
CA VAL A 41 26.45 6.31 17.28
C VAL A 41 25.44 7.43 17.16
N GLU A 42 25.93 8.64 16.94
CA GLU A 42 25.11 9.79 16.60
C GLU A 42 25.00 9.93 15.08
N SER A 43 23.84 10.37 14.60
CA SER A 43 23.61 10.62 13.18
C SER A 43 22.72 11.83 12.97
N LYS A 44 22.98 12.56 11.91
CA LYS A 44 22.11 13.62 11.40
C LYS A 44 21.17 13.12 10.30
N THR A 45 21.34 11.85 9.90
CA THR A 45 20.52 11.19 8.87
C THR A 45 19.70 10.08 9.50
N VAL A 46 18.45 9.93 9.05
CA VAL A 46 17.55 8.85 9.46
C VAL A 46 16.79 8.31 8.25
N ILE A 47 16.56 7.00 8.24
CA ILE A 47 15.59 6.38 7.32
C ILE A 47 14.26 6.22 8.06
N ILE A 48 13.19 6.78 7.53
CA ILE A 48 11.84 6.60 8.08
C ILE A 48 11.09 5.57 7.26
N PHE A 49 10.94 4.38 7.84
CA PHE A 49 10.10 3.32 7.25
C PHE A 49 8.64 3.50 7.61
N SER A 50 7.78 3.26 6.65
CA SER A 50 6.34 3.21 6.87
C SER A 50 5.68 2.16 5.98
N HIS A 51 4.58 1.60 6.49
CA HIS A 51 3.66 0.76 5.72
C HIS A 51 2.24 1.20 6.09
N PRO A 52 1.27 1.27 5.17
CA PRO A 52 -0.07 1.82 5.44
C PRO A 52 -0.76 1.20 6.66
N ILE A 53 -0.58 -0.11 6.89
CA ILE A 53 -1.12 -0.81 8.07
C ILE A 53 -0.10 -0.93 9.22
N GLY A 54 1.05 -0.28 9.15
CA GLY A 54 2.06 -0.33 10.22
C GLY A 54 2.66 -1.73 10.46
N GLY A 55 3.10 -1.98 11.69
CA GLY A 55 3.47 -3.32 12.17
C GLY A 55 4.91 -3.77 11.86
N GLY A 56 5.72 -2.98 11.15
CA GLY A 56 7.04 -3.40 10.66
C GLY A 56 8.24 -3.05 11.57
N SER A 57 8.04 -2.49 12.76
CA SER A 57 9.15 -2.08 13.64
C SER A 57 10.02 -3.23 14.13
N PHE A 58 9.59 -4.48 13.97
CA PHE A 58 10.34 -5.69 14.30
C PHE A 58 10.85 -6.46 13.07
N LEU A 59 10.68 -5.94 11.87
CA LEU A 59 11.25 -6.54 10.66
C LEU A 59 12.76 -6.71 10.81
N PRO A 60 13.35 -7.84 10.40
CA PRO A 60 14.79 -8.08 10.44
C PRO A 60 15.57 -6.93 9.81
N LEU A 61 15.13 -6.44 8.66
CA LEU A 61 15.74 -5.33 7.92
C LEU A 61 16.03 -4.11 8.79
N VAL A 62 15.03 -3.59 9.53
CA VAL A 62 15.22 -2.36 10.33
C VAL A 62 16.21 -2.56 11.47
N ASN A 63 16.30 -3.79 12.01
CA ASN A 63 17.28 -4.13 13.02
C ASN A 63 18.69 -4.30 12.44
N THR A 64 18.81 -4.90 11.26
CA THR A 64 20.09 -5.05 10.56
C THR A 64 20.67 -3.68 10.20
N LEU A 65 19.87 -2.80 9.60
CA LEU A 65 20.31 -1.43 9.32
C LEU A 65 20.79 -0.71 10.58
N ALA A 66 20.08 -0.83 11.69
CA ALA A 66 20.51 -0.22 12.95
C ALA A 66 21.78 -0.87 13.51
N ALA A 67 21.96 -2.18 13.37
CA ALA A 67 23.18 -2.88 13.78
C ALA A 67 24.40 -2.45 12.92
N ASP A 68 24.16 -2.08 11.67
CA ASP A 68 25.17 -1.59 10.72
C ASP A 68 25.43 -0.08 10.81
N GLY A 69 24.84 0.61 11.77
CA GLY A 69 25.15 2.01 12.06
C GLY A 69 24.11 3.03 11.58
N VAL A 70 23.02 2.58 10.97
CA VAL A 70 21.96 3.45 10.42
C VAL A 70 20.92 3.79 11.48
N HIS A 71 20.52 5.05 11.58
CA HIS A 71 19.35 5.43 12.37
C HIS A 71 18.07 5.16 11.58
N VAL A 72 17.14 4.46 12.20
CA VAL A 72 15.84 4.14 11.63
C VAL A 72 14.72 4.63 12.54
N ILE A 73 13.67 5.18 11.94
CA ILE A 73 12.38 5.38 12.60
C ILE A 73 11.37 4.53 11.84
N TYR A 74 10.61 3.71 12.55
CA TYR A 74 9.42 3.07 11.99
C TYR A 74 8.19 3.87 12.39
N CYS A 75 7.52 4.47 11.40
CA CYS A 75 6.27 5.19 11.56
C CYS A 75 5.10 4.23 11.29
N ASN A 76 4.24 4.01 12.30
CA ASN A 76 3.00 3.27 12.11
C ASN A 76 1.87 4.28 11.87
N PRO A 77 1.37 4.45 10.64
CA PRO A 77 0.19 5.27 10.39
C PRO A 77 -0.99 4.80 11.26
N ARG A 78 -1.96 5.68 11.42
CA ARG A 78 -3.14 5.48 12.31
C ARG A 78 -3.86 4.15 12.17
N TYR A 79 -3.81 3.49 11.01
CA TYR A 79 -4.53 2.26 10.68
C TYR A 79 -3.78 0.98 11.06
N ARG A 80 -3.00 1.02 12.12
CA ARG A 80 -2.15 -0.10 12.53
C ARG A 80 -2.94 -1.40 12.67
N GLY A 81 -2.56 -2.41 11.86
CA GLY A 81 -3.15 -3.76 11.88
C GLY A 81 -4.54 -3.89 11.29
N ASN A 82 -5.12 -2.80 10.76
CA ASN A 82 -6.45 -2.84 10.17
C ASN A 82 -6.60 -1.84 9.03
N ASP A 83 -6.77 -2.33 7.81
CA ASP A 83 -6.93 -1.52 6.61
C ASP A 83 -8.38 -1.33 6.17
N THR A 84 -9.35 -1.81 6.94
CA THR A 84 -10.77 -1.74 6.59
C THR A 84 -11.24 -0.31 6.28
N ALA A 85 -10.84 0.67 7.09
CA ALA A 85 -11.19 2.08 6.92
C ALA A 85 -10.02 2.96 6.45
N LEU A 86 -8.94 2.35 5.98
CA LEU A 86 -7.70 3.05 5.66
C LEU A 86 -7.88 4.02 4.48
N ILE A 87 -7.39 5.24 4.68
CA ILE A 87 -7.33 6.32 3.70
C ILE A 87 -5.86 6.67 3.45
N MET A 88 -5.37 6.49 2.23
CA MET A 88 -3.96 6.69 1.88
C MET A 88 -3.50 8.14 2.09
N GLU A 89 -4.36 9.11 1.79
CA GLU A 89 -4.10 10.53 2.02
C GLU A 89 -3.87 10.84 3.52
N LYS A 90 -4.60 10.16 4.41
CA LYS A 90 -4.39 10.29 5.86
C LYS A 90 -3.10 9.62 6.32
N CYS A 91 -2.69 8.50 5.70
CA CYS A 91 -1.37 7.91 5.95
C CYS A 91 -0.23 8.87 5.54
N VAL A 92 -0.39 9.62 4.46
CA VAL A 92 0.56 10.68 4.05
C VAL A 92 0.66 11.77 5.12
N LEU A 93 -0.46 12.23 5.70
CA LEU A 93 -0.44 13.21 6.79
C LEU A 93 0.27 12.68 8.04
N ASP A 94 0.04 11.41 8.39
CA ASP A 94 0.69 10.76 9.54
C ASP A 94 2.21 10.66 9.35
N LEU A 95 2.65 10.25 8.15
CA LEU A 95 4.06 10.20 7.78
C LEU A 95 4.70 11.59 7.81
N GLY A 96 4.00 12.61 7.31
CA GLY A 96 4.44 14.01 7.34
C GLY A 96 4.61 14.53 8.77
N ALA A 97 3.70 14.18 9.68
CA ALA A 97 3.83 14.51 11.09
C ALA A 97 5.04 13.84 11.73
N CYS A 98 5.31 12.57 11.39
CA CYS A 98 6.49 11.84 11.85
C CYS A 98 7.80 12.49 11.36
N ILE A 99 7.89 12.89 10.09
CA ILE A 99 9.07 13.55 9.51
C ILE A 99 9.35 14.87 10.21
N LYS A 100 8.34 15.73 10.38
CA LYS A 100 8.46 17.00 11.11
C LYS A 100 8.93 16.78 12.56
N ASP A 101 8.35 15.78 13.24
CA ASP A 101 8.73 15.43 14.61
C ASP A 101 10.17 14.89 14.69
N ALA A 102 10.59 14.04 13.75
CA ALA A 102 11.96 13.51 13.69
C ALA A 102 13.01 14.61 13.56
N LYS A 103 12.78 15.59 12.70
CA LYS A 103 13.65 16.76 12.56
C LYS A 103 13.63 17.62 13.82
N LYS A 104 12.45 17.93 14.37
CA LYS A 104 12.31 18.83 15.53
C LYS A 104 12.78 18.19 16.84
N ARG A 105 12.39 16.94 17.12
CA ARG A 105 12.63 16.25 18.41
C ARG A 105 14.03 15.69 18.49
N PHE A 106 14.53 15.08 17.41
CA PHE A 106 15.81 14.36 17.40
C PHE A 106 16.92 15.08 16.64
N GLY A 107 16.62 16.20 15.97
CA GLY A 107 17.59 17.01 15.27
C GLY A 107 18.16 16.37 14.01
N TYR A 108 17.41 15.47 13.36
CA TYR A 108 17.81 14.95 12.06
C TYR A 108 17.73 16.03 10.99
N GLU A 109 18.77 16.11 10.17
CA GLU A 109 18.90 17.09 9.09
C GLU A 109 18.51 16.48 7.74
N LYS A 110 18.86 15.20 7.54
CA LYS A 110 18.49 14.40 6.33
C LYS A 110 17.53 13.30 6.69
N VAL A 111 16.47 13.16 5.88
CA VAL A 111 15.47 12.13 6.02
C VAL A 111 15.35 11.36 4.70
N LEU A 112 15.53 10.05 4.75
CA LEU A 112 15.23 9.16 3.66
C LEU A 112 13.91 8.42 3.96
N LEU A 113 13.08 8.16 2.95
CA LEU A 113 11.91 7.32 3.09
C LEU A 113 12.26 5.86 2.82
N GLY A 114 11.76 4.95 3.63
CA GLY A 114 11.84 3.51 3.43
C GLY A 114 10.45 2.93 3.15
N GLY A 115 10.20 2.50 1.93
CA GLY A 115 8.95 1.87 1.51
C GLY A 115 9.10 0.36 1.35
N TRP A 116 8.54 -0.43 2.27
CA TRP A 116 8.47 -1.88 2.17
C TRP A 116 7.07 -2.33 1.78
N SER A 117 6.95 -3.27 0.81
CA SER A 117 5.66 -3.80 0.36
C SER A 117 4.69 -2.67 -0.03
N GLY A 118 3.49 -2.61 0.54
CA GLY A 118 2.55 -1.50 0.38
C GLY A 118 3.05 -0.13 0.82
N GLY A 119 4.15 -0.08 1.58
CA GLY A 119 4.84 1.17 1.95
C GLY A 119 5.58 1.81 0.79
N GLY A 120 5.87 1.06 -0.28
CA GLY A 120 6.49 1.61 -1.49
C GLY A 120 5.63 2.67 -2.15
N SER A 121 4.39 2.33 -2.49
CA SER A 121 3.45 3.29 -3.07
C SER A 121 3.09 4.44 -2.11
N LEU A 122 3.05 4.18 -0.78
CA LEU A 122 2.88 5.25 0.21
C LEU A 122 4.05 6.24 0.20
N SER A 123 5.30 5.74 0.14
CA SER A 123 6.49 6.59 0.12
C SER A 123 6.57 7.44 -1.15
N MET A 124 6.26 6.85 -2.32
CA MET A 124 6.20 7.58 -3.58
C MET A 124 5.07 8.62 -3.59
N PHE A 125 3.90 8.26 -3.09
CA PHE A 125 2.77 9.18 -2.96
C PHE A 125 3.07 10.34 -2.01
N TYR A 126 3.71 10.05 -0.87
CA TYR A 126 4.18 11.10 0.04
C TYR A 126 5.14 12.03 -0.64
N GLN A 127 6.20 11.51 -1.27
CA GLN A 127 7.27 12.31 -1.87
C GLN A 127 6.74 13.19 -3.01
N ASP A 128 5.92 12.64 -3.89
CA ASP A 128 5.25 13.39 -4.95
C ASP A 128 4.45 14.58 -4.38
N GLN A 129 3.61 14.33 -3.36
CA GLN A 129 2.79 15.39 -2.78
C GLN A 129 3.58 16.35 -1.87
N ALA A 130 4.74 15.96 -1.38
CA ALA A 130 5.64 16.85 -0.65
C ALA A 130 6.40 17.79 -1.61
N GLU A 131 6.81 17.30 -2.78
CA GLU A 131 7.50 18.10 -3.80
C GLU A 131 6.52 18.92 -4.66
N GLN A 132 5.37 18.34 -5.04
CA GLN A 132 4.38 18.92 -5.95
C GLN A 132 2.95 18.77 -5.39
N PRO A 133 2.60 19.48 -4.30
CA PRO A 133 1.33 19.33 -3.64
C PRO A 133 0.16 19.71 -4.55
N SER A 134 -0.80 18.81 -4.74
CA SER A 134 -1.94 19.01 -5.63
C SER A 134 -3.27 18.55 -5.04
N ILE A 135 -3.25 17.64 -4.06
CA ILE A 135 -4.45 17.00 -3.51
C ILE A 135 -5.03 17.81 -2.35
N ARG A 136 -6.31 18.16 -2.45
CA ARG A 136 -7.05 18.91 -1.41
C ARG A 136 -8.15 18.13 -0.72
N GLU A 137 -8.49 16.97 -1.27
CA GLU A 137 -9.53 16.07 -0.74
C GLU A 137 -9.24 14.63 -1.15
N THR A 138 -9.84 13.67 -0.46
CA THR A 138 -9.76 12.24 -0.83
C THR A 138 -10.56 11.96 -2.11
N PRO A 139 -10.43 10.79 -2.75
CA PRO A 139 -11.29 10.41 -3.87
C PRO A 139 -12.79 10.40 -3.54
N ALA A 140 -13.14 10.33 -2.27
CA ALA A 140 -14.52 10.44 -1.80
C ALA A 140 -14.99 11.90 -1.61
N GLY A 141 -14.13 12.90 -1.82
CA GLY A 141 -14.44 14.31 -1.60
C GLY A 141 -14.44 14.73 -0.13
N ASP A 142 -13.75 13.98 0.75
CA ASP A 142 -13.65 14.29 2.16
C ASP A 142 -12.29 14.94 2.50
N PRO A 143 -12.17 15.66 3.63
CA PRO A 143 -10.94 16.36 4.00
C PRO A 143 -9.75 15.40 4.18
N ALA A 144 -8.69 15.71 3.46
CA ALA A 144 -7.30 15.34 3.65
C ALA A 144 -6.46 16.28 2.77
N ASP A 145 -6.47 17.59 3.07
CA ASP A 145 -5.79 18.62 2.24
C ASP A 145 -4.27 18.52 2.39
N LEU A 146 -3.63 17.83 1.45
CA LEU A 146 -2.17 17.65 1.41
C LEU A 146 -1.47 18.96 1.00
N VAL A 147 -2.14 19.84 0.25
CA VAL A 147 -1.62 21.18 -0.08
C VAL A 147 -1.51 22.04 1.19
N ALA A 148 -2.57 22.06 1.99
CA ALA A 148 -2.56 22.79 3.26
C ALA A 148 -1.62 22.20 4.32
N ALA A 149 -1.32 20.91 4.23
CA ALA A 149 -0.45 20.20 5.17
C ALA A 149 1.02 20.68 5.11
N LYS A 150 1.47 21.26 3.99
CA LYS A 150 2.85 21.71 3.78
C LYS A 150 3.84 20.62 4.17
N LEU A 151 3.74 19.49 3.47
CA LEU A 151 4.61 18.34 3.67
C LEU A 151 6.07 18.73 3.40
N GLU A 152 7.00 18.17 4.17
CA GLU A 152 8.42 18.39 3.96
C GLU A 152 8.97 17.25 3.08
N PRO A 153 9.53 17.51 1.89
CA PRO A 153 10.15 16.47 1.08
C PRO A 153 11.27 15.74 1.82
N ALA A 154 11.40 14.46 1.57
CA ALA A 154 12.56 13.67 1.97
C ALA A 154 13.71 13.88 0.99
N ASP A 155 14.93 13.56 1.44
CA ASP A 155 16.16 13.71 0.65
C ASP A 155 16.41 12.53 -0.30
N GLY A 156 15.62 11.45 -0.20
CA GLY A 156 15.66 10.28 -1.07
C GLY A 156 14.67 9.20 -0.66
N VAL A 157 14.44 8.22 -1.53
CA VAL A 157 13.50 7.11 -1.31
C VAL A 157 14.18 5.77 -1.54
N LEU A 158 13.97 4.84 -0.61
CA LEU A 158 14.41 3.46 -0.67
C LEU A 158 13.18 2.55 -0.75
N LEU A 159 13.00 1.86 -1.88
CA LEU A 159 11.92 0.92 -2.13
C LEU A 159 12.42 -0.50 -1.95
N LEU A 160 11.83 -1.26 -1.02
CA LEU A 160 12.26 -2.60 -0.67
C LEU A 160 11.10 -3.58 -0.85
N ALA A 161 11.22 -4.52 -1.77
CA ALA A 161 10.14 -5.44 -2.10
C ALA A 161 8.79 -4.69 -2.19
N ALA A 162 8.73 -3.67 -3.03
CA ALA A 162 7.65 -2.69 -3.05
C ALA A 162 6.58 -3.04 -4.09
N HIS A 163 5.32 -2.90 -3.72
CA HIS A 163 4.22 -2.93 -4.69
C HIS A 163 4.15 -1.65 -5.51
N LEU A 164 3.70 -1.76 -6.77
CA LEU A 164 3.34 -0.61 -7.61
C LEU A 164 2.31 0.28 -6.92
N SER A 165 1.20 -0.31 -6.51
CA SER A 165 0.17 0.30 -5.68
C SER A 165 -0.71 -0.78 -5.06
N ARG A 166 -1.46 -0.42 -4.02
CA ARG A 166 -2.44 -1.34 -3.43
C ARG A 166 -3.58 -1.64 -4.42
N SER A 167 -4.01 -0.65 -5.20
CA SER A 167 -5.08 -0.79 -6.19
C SER A 167 -4.67 -1.70 -7.36
N VAL A 168 -3.46 -1.53 -7.89
CA VAL A 168 -2.95 -2.41 -8.96
C VAL A 168 -2.78 -3.83 -8.44
N THR A 169 -2.14 -4.01 -7.27
CA THR A 169 -1.94 -5.33 -6.67
C THR A 169 -3.26 -6.04 -6.42
N LEU A 170 -4.26 -5.36 -5.83
CA LEU A 170 -5.59 -5.95 -5.68
C LEU A 170 -6.20 -6.31 -7.03
N THR A 171 -6.11 -5.41 -8.02
CA THR A 171 -6.74 -5.64 -9.34
C THR A 171 -6.12 -6.84 -10.04
N GLU A 172 -4.82 -7.06 -9.90
CA GLU A 172 -4.14 -8.25 -10.42
C GLU A 172 -4.46 -9.54 -9.65
N TRP A 173 -4.91 -9.42 -8.39
CA TRP A 173 -5.21 -10.57 -7.52
C TRP A 173 -6.69 -10.85 -7.34
N ILE A 174 -7.57 -9.90 -7.72
CA ILE A 174 -9.03 -10.10 -7.59
C ILE A 174 -9.50 -11.20 -8.53
N ASP A 175 -10.34 -12.11 -8.03
CA ASP A 175 -10.86 -13.25 -8.79
C ASP A 175 -11.95 -12.81 -9.78
N PRO A 176 -11.69 -12.77 -11.10
CA PRO A 176 -12.65 -12.29 -12.08
C PRO A 176 -13.79 -13.28 -12.32
N SER A 177 -13.69 -14.51 -11.83
CA SER A 177 -14.74 -15.51 -11.95
C SER A 177 -16.00 -15.17 -11.15
N ILE A 178 -15.91 -14.28 -10.16
CA ILE A 178 -17.06 -13.80 -9.37
C ILE A 178 -17.86 -12.78 -10.19
N ARG A 179 -19.04 -13.20 -10.62
CA ARG A 179 -19.93 -12.39 -11.47
C ARG A 179 -20.82 -11.44 -10.66
N ASP A 180 -21.17 -11.82 -9.44
CA ASP A 180 -22.08 -11.10 -8.55
C ASP A 180 -21.50 -11.12 -7.12
N GLU A 181 -21.24 -9.95 -6.56
CA GLU A 181 -20.67 -9.82 -5.21
C GLU A 181 -21.65 -10.34 -4.12
N ALA A 182 -22.95 -10.40 -4.41
CA ALA A 182 -23.95 -11.01 -3.52
C ALA A 182 -23.95 -12.56 -3.57
N LYS A 183 -23.29 -13.14 -4.58
CA LYS A 183 -23.19 -14.59 -4.80
C LYS A 183 -21.73 -15.01 -5.08
N PRO A 184 -20.81 -14.79 -4.17
CA PRO A 184 -19.37 -14.92 -4.43
C PRO A 184 -18.90 -16.35 -4.73
N PHE A 185 -19.75 -17.35 -4.54
CA PHE A 185 -19.46 -18.76 -4.84
C PHE A 185 -20.09 -19.25 -6.16
N ASP A 186 -20.90 -18.41 -6.81
CA ASP A 186 -21.38 -18.64 -8.19
C ASP A 186 -20.36 -18.05 -9.16
N ARG A 187 -19.44 -18.91 -9.62
CA ARG A 187 -18.25 -18.51 -10.37
C ARG A 187 -18.32 -18.92 -11.84
N ASP A 188 -17.71 -18.10 -12.68
CA ASP A 188 -17.45 -18.43 -14.06
C ASP A 188 -16.39 -19.55 -14.14
N PRO A 189 -16.73 -20.75 -14.67
CA PRO A 189 -15.78 -21.86 -14.72
C PRO A 189 -14.61 -21.60 -15.67
N GLU A 190 -14.76 -20.74 -16.68
CA GLU A 190 -13.70 -20.41 -17.64
C GLU A 190 -12.67 -19.41 -17.08
N LEU A 191 -13.07 -18.65 -16.04
CA LEU A 191 -12.21 -17.67 -15.34
C LEU A 191 -11.77 -18.13 -13.95
N ASN A 192 -12.30 -19.24 -13.42
CA ASN A 192 -11.89 -19.73 -12.10
C ASN A 192 -10.58 -20.53 -12.20
N LEU A 193 -9.46 -19.91 -11.84
CA LEU A 193 -8.14 -20.54 -11.90
C LEU A 193 -8.01 -21.80 -11.02
N TYR A 194 -8.87 -21.94 -10.02
CA TYR A 194 -8.83 -23.05 -9.05
C TYR A 194 -9.79 -24.18 -9.37
N ASP A 195 -10.57 -24.03 -10.45
CA ASP A 195 -11.46 -25.10 -10.96
C ASP A 195 -10.64 -26.03 -11.88
N LYS A 196 -10.56 -27.30 -11.50
CA LYS A 196 -9.87 -28.31 -12.30
C LYS A 196 -10.52 -28.58 -13.65
N THR A 197 -11.77 -28.18 -13.85
CA THR A 197 -12.50 -28.30 -15.11
C THR A 197 -12.35 -27.09 -16.02
N ASN A 198 -11.68 -26.02 -15.54
CA ASN A 198 -11.36 -24.87 -16.38
C ASN A 198 -10.54 -25.31 -17.60
N PRO A 199 -10.96 -25.00 -18.82
CA PRO A 199 -10.21 -25.35 -20.02
C PRO A 199 -8.82 -24.66 -20.10
N ASN A 200 -8.66 -23.53 -19.38
CA ASN A 200 -7.44 -22.76 -19.31
C ASN A 200 -6.63 -23.19 -18.07
N GLN A 201 -5.58 -23.96 -18.29
CA GLN A 201 -4.67 -24.44 -17.24
C GLN A 201 -3.27 -23.85 -17.47
N PRO A 202 -2.40 -23.76 -16.45
CA PRO A 202 -1.00 -23.42 -16.64
C PRO A 202 -0.28 -24.42 -17.59
N ALA A 203 0.59 -23.99 -18.55
CA ALA A 203 0.97 -22.60 -18.81
C ALA A 203 -0.14 -21.87 -19.56
N TYR A 204 -0.48 -20.67 -19.11
CA TYR A 204 -1.55 -19.88 -19.72
C TYR A 204 -1.08 -19.23 -21.02
N ASP A 205 -1.94 -19.23 -22.07
CA ASP A 205 -1.66 -18.49 -23.28
C ASP A 205 -1.97 -16.99 -23.16
N ALA A 206 -1.41 -16.20 -24.07
CA ALA A 206 -1.53 -14.74 -24.05
C ALA A 206 -3.00 -14.29 -24.22
N ALA A 207 -3.81 -14.96 -25.02
CA ALA A 207 -5.21 -14.59 -25.26
C ALA A 207 -6.07 -14.79 -24.00
N PHE A 208 -5.81 -15.88 -23.27
CA PHE A 208 -6.45 -16.09 -21.98
C PHE A 208 -6.02 -15.02 -20.97
N LEU A 209 -4.71 -14.71 -20.87
CA LEU A 209 -4.19 -13.72 -19.93
C LEU A 209 -4.78 -12.33 -20.20
N ASP A 210 -4.89 -11.92 -21.46
CA ASP A 210 -5.50 -10.64 -21.84
C ASP A 210 -6.98 -10.61 -21.40
N THR A 211 -7.73 -11.68 -21.67
CA THR A 211 -9.13 -11.83 -21.25
C THR A 211 -9.25 -11.79 -19.73
N TYR A 212 -8.39 -12.53 -19.03
CA TYR A 212 -8.37 -12.61 -17.57
C TYR A 212 -8.09 -11.25 -16.92
N ARG A 213 -7.05 -10.54 -17.37
CA ARG A 213 -6.70 -9.21 -16.87
C ARG A 213 -7.80 -8.18 -17.15
N ALA A 214 -8.40 -8.22 -18.34
CA ALA A 214 -9.54 -7.37 -18.66
C ALA A 214 -10.75 -7.63 -17.71
N ALA A 215 -11.01 -8.89 -17.40
CA ALA A 215 -12.09 -9.29 -16.48
C ALA A 215 -11.79 -8.87 -15.02
N GLN A 216 -10.52 -8.91 -14.56
CA GLN A 216 -10.11 -8.40 -13.26
C GLN A 216 -10.37 -6.89 -13.16
N ILE A 217 -9.96 -6.11 -14.15
CA ILE A 217 -10.20 -4.66 -14.20
C ILE A 217 -11.71 -4.38 -14.23
N ALA A 218 -12.47 -5.12 -15.03
CA ALA A 218 -13.92 -4.97 -15.12
C ALA A 218 -14.61 -5.25 -13.77
N ARG A 219 -14.17 -6.27 -13.01
CA ARG A 219 -14.69 -6.55 -11.67
C ARG A 219 -14.36 -5.41 -10.69
N ASN A 220 -13.12 -4.90 -10.65
CA ASN A 220 -12.75 -3.78 -9.81
C ASN A 220 -13.64 -2.55 -10.11
N ARG A 221 -13.82 -2.22 -11.39
CA ARG A 221 -14.68 -1.12 -11.84
C ARG A 221 -16.15 -1.29 -11.47
N ARG A 222 -16.67 -2.52 -11.53
CA ARG A 222 -18.05 -2.83 -11.11
C ARG A 222 -18.25 -2.57 -9.62
N ILE A 223 -17.32 -3.04 -8.77
CA ILE A 223 -17.34 -2.76 -7.34
C ILE A 223 -17.22 -1.24 -7.08
N THR A 224 -16.32 -0.56 -7.79
CA THR A 224 -16.13 0.88 -7.67
C THR A 224 -17.39 1.67 -8.05
N ALA A 225 -18.09 1.28 -9.10
CA ALA A 225 -19.34 1.91 -9.50
C ALA A 225 -20.41 1.79 -8.41
N TRP A 226 -20.60 0.59 -7.85
CA TRP A 226 -21.50 0.37 -6.72
C TRP A 226 -21.11 1.18 -5.48
N VAL A 227 -19.80 1.26 -5.17
CA VAL A 227 -19.28 2.07 -4.06
C VAL A 227 -19.64 3.54 -4.23
N LYS A 228 -19.42 4.11 -5.42
CA LYS A 228 -19.72 5.51 -5.73
C LYS A 228 -21.22 5.80 -5.63
N GLU A 229 -22.05 4.94 -6.18
CA GLU A 229 -23.52 5.05 -6.11
C GLU A 229 -23.99 5.04 -4.66
N THR A 230 -23.60 4.01 -3.89
CA THR A 230 -23.98 3.87 -2.48
C THR A 230 -23.47 5.06 -1.64
N LEU A 231 -22.25 5.53 -1.87
CA LEU A 231 -21.71 6.69 -1.15
C LEU A 231 -22.49 7.97 -1.48
N ALA A 232 -22.90 8.14 -2.73
CA ALA A 232 -23.72 9.30 -3.14
C ALA A 232 -25.11 9.26 -2.48
N GLU A 233 -25.73 8.08 -2.39
CA GLU A 233 -27.01 7.90 -1.66
C GLU A 233 -26.88 8.25 -0.19
N LEU A 234 -25.84 7.75 0.50
CA LEU A 234 -25.60 8.07 1.91
C LEU A 234 -25.35 9.57 2.14
N LYS A 235 -24.62 10.23 1.22
CA LYS A 235 -24.36 11.67 1.33
C LYS A 235 -25.62 12.54 1.05
N ALA A 236 -26.57 12.02 0.30
CA ALA A 236 -27.80 12.75 -0.02
C ALA A 236 -28.82 12.73 1.14
N ASP A 237 -28.71 11.79 2.07
CA ASP A 237 -29.62 11.66 3.22
C ASP A 237 -28.89 12.04 4.53
N PRO A 238 -29.23 13.20 5.16
CA PRO A 238 -28.61 13.63 6.42
C PRO A 238 -28.83 12.67 7.60
N GLU A 239 -29.84 11.81 7.54
CA GLU A 239 -30.15 10.82 8.58
C GLU A 239 -29.48 9.45 8.30
N ALA A 240 -28.86 9.28 7.14
CA ALA A 240 -28.16 8.04 6.80
C ALA A 240 -26.89 7.86 7.63
N ALA A 241 -26.44 6.59 7.72
CA ALA A 241 -25.15 6.28 8.32
C ALA A 241 -24.01 6.98 7.52
N PRO A 242 -23.00 7.54 8.22
CA PRO A 242 -21.94 8.29 7.54
C PRO A 242 -21.02 7.42 6.68
N GLU A 243 -21.04 6.10 6.89
CA GLU A 243 -20.18 5.14 6.20
C GLU A 243 -20.83 3.75 6.15
N ARG A 244 -20.41 2.92 5.17
CA ARG A 244 -20.83 1.52 5.06
C ARG A 244 -19.62 0.62 4.83
N ALA A 245 -19.52 -0.45 5.63
CA ALA A 245 -18.56 -1.53 5.43
C ALA A 245 -19.12 -2.62 4.53
N PHE A 246 -18.24 -3.32 3.80
CA PHE A 246 -18.58 -4.45 2.94
C PHE A 246 -17.42 -5.43 2.81
N CYS A 247 -17.72 -6.64 2.34
CA CYS A 247 -16.74 -7.68 2.08
C CYS A 247 -16.46 -7.81 0.59
N VAL A 248 -15.20 -8.09 0.23
CA VAL A 248 -14.77 -8.46 -1.12
C VAL A 248 -14.22 -9.88 -1.07
N HIS A 249 -14.89 -10.81 -1.72
CA HIS A 249 -14.47 -12.20 -1.82
C HIS A 249 -13.50 -12.39 -2.98
N GLY A 250 -12.69 -13.47 -2.94
CA GLY A 250 -11.82 -13.82 -4.04
C GLY A 250 -10.79 -12.73 -4.35
N THR A 251 -9.73 -12.63 -3.55
CA THR A 251 -8.68 -11.61 -3.69
C THR A 251 -7.28 -12.21 -3.68
N MET A 252 -7.15 -13.47 -4.13
CA MET A 252 -5.89 -14.18 -4.26
C MET A 252 -5.93 -15.07 -5.51
N ALA A 253 -6.17 -14.48 -6.69
CA ALA A 253 -6.36 -15.17 -7.96
C ALA A 253 -5.51 -14.57 -9.09
N ASP A 254 -4.21 -14.43 -8.84
CA ASP A 254 -3.24 -14.04 -9.87
C ASP A 254 -2.73 -15.28 -10.61
N PRO A 255 -2.75 -15.31 -11.95
CA PRO A 255 -2.17 -16.39 -12.75
C PRO A 255 -0.70 -16.69 -12.41
N ARG A 256 0.07 -15.67 -11.98
CA ARG A 256 1.47 -15.82 -11.55
C ARG A 256 1.64 -16.78 -10.37
N PHE A 257 0.64 -16.98 -9.53
CA PHE A 257 0.73 -17.97 -8.44
C PHE A 257 0.75 -19.42 -8.95
N LEU A 258 0.24 -19.68 -10.16
CA LEU A 258 0.09 -21.02 -10.72
C LEU A 258 1.01 -21.28 -11.93
N ASP A 259 1.60 -20.25 -12.51
CA ASP A 259 2.41 -20.34 -13.73
C ASP A 259 3.79 -19.70 -13.53
N ALA A 260 4.84 -20.53 -13.54
CA ALA A 260 6.22 -20.09 -13.40
C ALA A 260 6.74 -19.27 -14.59
N SER A 261 6.12 -19.38 -15.76
CA SER A 261 6.55 -18.66 -16.96
C SER A 261 6.14 -17.19 -16.95
N LEU A 262 5.19 -16.83 -16.07
CA LEU A 262 4.72 -15.45 -15.93
C LEU A 262 5.58 -14.70 -14.91
N ASP A 263 6.22 -13.62 -15.34
CA ASP A 263 7.14 -12.83 -14.51
C ASP A 263 8.19 -13.72 -13.82
N PRO A 264 9.07 -14.41 -14.62
CA PRO A 264 9.96 -15.46 -14.13
C PRO A 264 10.89 -14.96 -13.02
N SER A 265 10.98 -15.70 -11.93
CA SER A 265 11.79 -15.36 -10.76
C SER A 265 12.06 -16.60 -9.92
N ASP A 266 12.74 -16.45 -8.79
CA ASP A 266 13.04 -17.57 -7.87
C ASP A 266 11.86 -17.91 -6.95
N ARG A 267 10.67 -17.32 -7.15
CA ARG A 267 9.49 -17.58 -6.34
C ARG A 267 8.96 -19.01 -6.52
N GLU A 268 8.45 -19.58 -5.44
CA GLU A 268 7.75 -20.86 -5.47
C GLU A 268 6.38 -20.70 -6.16
N VAL A 269 6.00 -21.67 -6.99
CA VAL A 269 4.71 -21.74 -7.68
C VAL A 269 3.73 -22.63 -6.90
N GLY A 270 2.45 -22.28 -6.94
CA GLY A 270 1.41 -22.94 -6.14
C GLY A 270 1.29 -22.40 -4.72
N VAL A 271 2.06 -21.37 -4.39
CA VAL A 271 2.10 -20.73 -3.07
C VAL A 271 1.94 -19.21 -3.23
N CYS A 272 1.26 -18.56 -2.30
CA CYS A 272 1.30 -17.12 -2.07
C CYS A 272 1.85 -16.82 -0.67
N TYR A 273 2.09 -15.56 -0.36
CA TYR A 273 2.65 -15.16 0.95
C TYR A 273 1.79 -15.53 2.17
N LEU A 274 0.55 -15.96 1.96
CA LEU A 274 -0.37 -16.47 3.00
C LEU A 274 -0.58 -18.00 2.92
N GLY A 275 0.14 -18.71 2.05
CA GLY A 275 0.07 -20.16 1.87
C GLY A 275 -0.60 -20.58 0.55
N ASP A 276 -1.45 -21.60 0.57
CA ASP A 276 -2.18 -22.06 -0.63
C ASP A 276 -3.12 -20.96 -1.18
N PRO A 277 -2.87 -20.43 -2.38
CA PRO A 277 -3.64 -19.32 -2.93
C PRO A 277 -5.12 -19.66 -3.12
N LYS A 278 -5.48 -20.91 -3.41
CA LYS A 278 -6.88 -21.36 -3.49
C LYS A 278 -7.60 -21.23 -2.16
N VAL A 279 -6.94 -21.61 -1.06
CA VAL A 279 -7.49 -21.50 0.30
C VAL A 279 -7.60 -20.04 0.72
N VAL A 280 -6.57 -19.25 0.42
CA VAL A 280 -6.53 -17.81 0.76
C VAL A 280 -7.55 -17.01 -0.05
N ASN A 281 -7.79 -17.39 -1.30
CA ASN A 281 -8.79 -16.74 -2.16
C ASN A 281 -10.17 -16.65 -1.51
N ASP A 282 -10.57 -17.68 -0.77
CA ASP A 282 -11.85 -17.77 -0.07
C ASP A 282 -11.73 -17.60 1.46
N GLY A 283 -10.50 -17.42 1.95
CA GLY A 283 -10.21 -17.30 3.37
C GLY A 283 -10.65 -15.97 3.99
N PRO A 284 -10.57 -15.86 5.32
CA PRO A 284 -10.99 -14.65 6.03
C PRO A 284 -10.00 -13.48 5.88
N VAL A 285 -8.77 -13.76 5.46
CA VAL A 285 -7.70 -12.76 5.28
C VAL A 285 -7.34 -12.64 3.81
N GLY A 286 -7.14 -11.42 3.34
CA GLY A 286 -6.76 -11.10 1.96
C GLY A 286 -6.84 -9.59 1.73
N LEU A 287 -6.26 -9.11 0.64
CA LEU A 287 -6.35 -7.69 0.27
C LEU A 287 -7.82 -7.29 0.10
N ALA A 288 -8.19 -6.12 0.62
CA ALA A 288 -9.54 -5.56 0.54
C ALA A 288 -10.66 -6.48 1.08
N ARG A 289 -10.34 -7.57 1.80
CA ARG A 289 -11.34 -8.53 2.31
C ARG A 289 -12.48 -7.83 3.03
N PHE A 290 -12.15 -6.83 3.85
CA PHE A 290 -13.09 -5.92 4.49
C PHE A 290 -12.71 -4.50 4.10
N ALA A 291 -13.65 -3.74 3.57
CA ALA A 291 -13.44 -2.36 3.17
C ALA A 291 -14.64 -1.49 3.57
N THR A 292 -14.43 -0.19 3.67
CA THR A 292 -15.51 0.80 3.67
C THR A 292 -15.59 1.47 2.31
N LEU A 293 -16.69 2.18 2.01
CA LEU A 293 -16.86 2.85 0.72
C LEU A 293 -15.71 3.84 0.45
N ARG A 294 -15.33 4.63 1.46
CA ARG A 294 -14.25 5.62 1.33
C ARG A 294 -12.89 4.95 1.20
N SER A 295 -12.63 3.91 1.99
CA SER A 295 -11.36 3.20 1.94
C SER A 295 -11.16 2.50 0.60
N TRP A 296 -12.23 1.97 0.01
CA TRP A 296 -12.17 1.39 -1.32
C TRP A 296 -11.68 2.39 -2.37
N LEU A 297 -12.27 3.60 -2.41
CA LEU A 297 -11.88 4.62 -3.36
C LEU A 297 -10.42 5.08 -3.17
N SER A 298 -9.98 5.25 -1.91
CA SER A 298 -8.63 5.74 -1.61
C SER A 298 -7.54 4.71 -1.87
N GLN A 299 -7.76 3.40 -1.58
CA GLN A 299 -6.68 2.42 -1.66
C GLN A 299 -6.88 1.30 -2.69
N TRP A 300 -8.12 0.95 -3.08
CA TRP A 300 -8.40 -0.27 -3.84
C TRP A 300 -8.98 -0.04 -5.24
N SER A 301 -9.64 1.08 -5.47
CA SER A 301 -10.18 1.42 -6.78
C SER A 301 -9.08 1.57 -7.82
N TYR A 302 -9.21 0.84 -8.93
CA TYR A 302 -8.23 0.85 -10.02
C TYR A 302 -8.06 2.24 -10.64
N ASP A 303 -9.16 2.99 -10.80
CA ASP A 303 -9.17 4.28 -11.48
C ASP A 303 -9.12 5.48 -10.51
N ASP A 304 -9.43 5.32 -9.20
CA ASP A 304 -9.57 6.45 -8.27
C ASP A 304 -8.43 6.57 -7.26
N SER A 305 -7.75 5.46 -6.93
CA SER A 305 -6.65 5.50 -5.96
C SER A 305 -5.52 6.38 -6.48
N ARG A 306 -5.10 7.34 -5.65
CA ARG A 306 -4.04 8.31 -5.99
C ARG A 306 -2.66 7.88 -5.53
N ALA A 307 -2.57 6.82 -4.72
CA ALA A 307 -1.32 6.19 -4.34
C ALA A 307 -0.85 5.23 -5.45
N ASP A 308 -0.66 5.78 -6.64
CA ASP A 308 -0.17 5.10 -7.82
C ASP A 308 1.35 5.20 -7.89
N GLY A 309 2.04 4.06 -7.67
CA GLY A 309 3.49 4.04 -7.58
C GLY A 309 4.19 4.55 -8.83
N GLU A 310 3.75 4.16 -10.03
CA GLU A 310 4.35 4.61 -11.29
C GLU A 310 4.08 6.08 -11.56
N GLY A 311 2.82 6.50 -11.46
CA GLY A 311 2.44 7.88 -11.68
C GLY A 311 3.12 8.84 -10.70
N ASN A 312 3.20 8.47 -9.41
CA ASN A 312 3.90 9.26 -8.41
C ASN A 312 5.42 9.24 -8.64
N ALA A 313 6.03 8.08 -8.93
CA ALA A 313 7.46 7.96 -9.19
C ALA A 313 7.94 8.82 -10.35
N SER A 314 7.11 8.99 -11.39
CA SER A 314 7.44 9.83 -12.55
C SER A 314 7.59 11.33 -12.23
N ARG A 315 7.08 11.78 -11.06
CA ARG A 315 7.12 13.18 -10.63
C ARG A 315 8.11 13.45 -9.49
N VAL A 316 8.66 12.40 -8.89
CA VAL A 316 9.64 12.51 -7.80
C VAL A 316 10.99 13.01 -8.34
N THR A 317 11.60 13.97 -7.64
CA THR A 317 12.84 14.66 -8.05
C THR A 317 14.03 14.41 -7.13
N CYS A 318 13.94 13.45 -6.21
CA CYS A 318 15.04 13.02 -5.36
C CYS A 318 15.61 11.66 -5.79
N PRO A 319 16.83 11.27 -5.32
CA PRO A 319 17.41 9.96 -5.57
C PRO A 319 16.51 8.80 -5.11
N VAL A 320 16.49 7.70 -5.89
CA VAL A 320 15.67 6.51 -5.59
C VAL A 320 16.48 5.24 -5.74
N ILE A 321 16.42 4.37 -4.72
CA ILE A 321 16.96 3.02 -4.77
C ILE A 321 15.79 2.02 -4.72
N VAL A 322 15.77 1.08 -5.66
CA VAL A 322 14.82 -0.03 -5.71
C VAL A 322 15.55 -1.33 -5.42
N VAL A 323 15.09 -2.07 -4.42
CA VAL A 323 15.61 -3.41 -4.11
C VAL A 323 14.49 -4.42 -4.26
N ASN A 324 14.68 -5.37 -5.16
CA ASN A 324 13.75 -6.46 -5.42
C ASN A 324 14.29 -7.78 -4.88
N ASN A 325 13.45 -8.51 -4.14
CA ASN A 325 13.74 -9.88 -3.72
C ASN A 325 13.25 -10.84 -4.81
N THR A 326 14.13 -11.58 -5.45
CA THR A 326 13.77 -12.44 -6.60
C THR A 326 12.85 -13.60 -6.23
N ALA A 327 12.85 -14.03 -4.97
CA ALA A 327 11.95 -15.07 -4.45
C ALA A 327 10.66 -14.54 -3.81
N ASP A 328 10.34 -13.23 -3.96
CA ASP A 328 9.16 -12.63 -3.35
C ASP A 328 7.86 -13.14 -4.02
N LEU A 329 6.92 -13.58 -3.16
CA LEU A 329 5.62 -14.12 -3.59
C LEU A 329 4.54 -13.03 -3.78
N ALA A 330 4.85 -11.78 -3.48
CA ALA A 330 3.89 -10.68 -3.50
C ALA A 330 4.36 -9.50 -4.35
N CYS A 331 5.63 -9.11 -4.23
CA CYS A 331 6.23 -7.99 -4.95
C CYS A 331 7.12 -8.53 -6.06
N THR A 332 6.56 -8.74 -7.24
CA THR A 332 7.25 -9.41 -8.35
C THR A 332 8.31 -8.53 -9.02
N PRO A 333 9.30 -9.12 -9.71
CA PRO A 333 10.35 -8.37 -10.41
C PRO A 333 9.81 -7.33 -11.41
N SER A 334 8.72 -7.64 -12.10
CA SER A 334 8.10 -6.70 -13.04
C SER A 334 7.59 -5.43 -12.35
N HIS A 335 7.06 -5.53 -11.13
CA HIS A 335 6.63 -4.36 -10.35
C HIS A 335 7.82 -3.48 -9.95
N ALA A 336 8.91 -4.09 -9.49
CA ALA A 336 10.13 -3.36 -9.14
C ALA A 336 10.73 -2.65 -10.37
N GLN A 337 10.77 -3.33 -11.53
CA GLN A 337 11.27 -2.76 -12.79
C GLN A 337 10.41 -1.59 -13.26
N ARG A 338 9.08 -1.73 -13.22
CA ARG A 338 8.16 -0.65 -13.59
C ARG A 338 8.31 0.58 -12.69
N LEU A 339 8.47 0.38 -11.37
CA LEU A 339 8.76 1.50 -10.45
C LEU A 339 10.07 2.19 -10.81
N PHE A 340 11.13 1.41 -11.05
CA PHE A 340 12.44 1.94 -11.43
C PHE A 340 12.39 2.71 -12.75
N ASP A 341 11.73 2.16 -13.76
CA ASP A 341 11.61 2.79 -15.08
C ASP A 341 10.82 4.10 -15.00
N ALA A 342 9.79 4.15 -14.15
CA ALA A 342 8.95 5.33 -13.96
C ALA A 342 9.68 6.49 -13.26
N VAL A 343 10.69 6.23 -12.42
CA VAL A 343 11.46 7.29 -11.77
C VAL A 343 12.17 8.16 -12.81
N SER A 344 11.86 9.46 -12.82
CA SER A 344 12.44 10.41 -13.78
C SER A 344 13.82 10.96 -13.36
N HIS A 345 14.21 10.84 -12.09
CA HIS A 345 15.48 11.30 -11.58
C HIS A 345 16.63 10.43 -12.09
N ASP A 346 17.76 11.05 -12.49
CA ASP A 346 18.93 10.35 -13.05
C ASP A 346 19.70 9.53 -12.00
N ASP A 347 19.71 9.99 -10.74
CA ASP A 347 20.31 9.26 -9.62
C ASP A 347 19.33 8.21 -9.10
N LYS A 348 19.31 7.08 -9.80
CA LYS A 348 18.47 5.92 -9.44
C LYS A 348 19.20 4.61 -9.66
N GLU A 349 18.96 3.67 -8.76
CA GLU A 349 19.53 2.33 -8.82
C GLU A 349 18.46 1.26 -8.62
N ILE A 350 18.65 0.08 -9.27
CA ILE A 350 17.86 -1.12 -9.00
C ILE A 350 18.77 -2.29 -8.66
N HIS A 351 18.46 -3.01 -7.60
CA HIS A 351 19.18 -4.19 -7.15
C HIS A 351 18.25 -5.39 -7.09
N GLN A 352 18.73 -6.53 -7.56
CA GLN A 352 18.07 -7.84 -7.48
C GLN A 352 18.82 -8.68 -6.43
N ILE A 353 18.13 -9.22 -5.43
CA ILE A 353 18.73 -10.04 -4.35
C ILE A 353 17.94 -11.32 -4.10
#